data_26f4a78e2cb90bc0a82cdb074d33517d
#
_entry.id   26f4a78e2cb90bc0a82cdb074d33517d
#
_cell.length_a   1.000
_cell.length_b   1.000
_cell.length_c   1.000
_cell.angle_alpha   90.00
_cell.angle_beta   90.00
_cell.angle_gamma   90.00
#
_symmetry.space_group_name_H-M   'P 1'
#
loop_
_entity.id
_entity.type
_entity.pdbx_description
1 polymer ?
#
loop_
_entity_poly.entity_id
_entity_poly.type
_entity_poly.pdbx_seq_one_letter_code
_entity_poly.pdbx_strand_id
1 'polypeptide(L)'
;MKIEIGTIFPSHFKSSYPEEFELFSHFETTSGIPTAFFAVMGGLYQHTHTYANIQREACFGINFLPVSCYDRLINTIRGNEYEADEFQAGGFTVQDAKTIHAPMIQEAFINMECTLKDIQDLSGAGITAMVIGQVQHISVDEEYAQGYEKRYGKDGFMMLIPAPQDLKTGEPAQSAVATVNIERLD
;
A
#
# COMPACT_ATOMS: atom_id res chain seq x y z
N MET A 1 -19.67 -0.52 5.15
CA MET A 1 -19.67 -1.84 4.47
C MET A 1 -18.62 -1.80 3.37
N LYS A 2 -17.79 -2.84 3.24
CA LYS A 2 -16.81 -2.92 2.15
C LYS A 2 -17.45 -3.53 0.91
N ILE A 3 -17.21 -2.93 -0.24
CA ILE A 3 -17.55 -3.50 -1.54
C ILE A 3 -16.33 -4.29 -2.03
N GLU A 4 -16.58 -5.48 -2.52
CA GLU A 4 -15.55 -6.31 -3.10
C GLU A 4 -15.53 -6.11 -4.61
N ILE A 5 -14.38 -5.73 -5.12
CA ILE A 5 -14.17 -5.59 -6.55
C ILE A 5 -13.87 -6.95 -7.20
N GLY A 6 -13.79 -7.99 -6.37
CA GLY A 6 -13.62 -9.38 -6.80
C GLY A 6 -12.15 -9.75 -7.07
N THR A 7 -11.95 -10.97 -7.48
CA THR A 7 -10.64 -11.47 -7.92
C THR A 7 -10.36 -10.88 -9.30
N ILE A 8 -9.31 -10.09 -9.39
CA ILE A 8 -8.99 -9.32 -10.61
C ILE A 8 -8.50 -10.22 -11.74
N PHE A 9 -8.01 -11.41 -11.41
CA PHE A 9 -7.51 -12.36 -12.39
C PHE A 9 -8.24 -13.70 -12.28
N PRO A 10 -9.14 -14.01 -13.22
CA PRO A 10 -9.52 -15.41 -13.41
C PRO A 10 -8.26 -16.20 -13.77
N SER A 11 -8.06 -17.33 -13.15
CA SER A 11 -6.89 -18.21 -13.32
C SER A 11 -6.61 -18.66 -14.76
N HIS A 12 -7.45 -18.30 -15.71
CA HIS A 12 -7.36 -18.69 -17.12
C HIS A 12 -7.21 -17.51 -18.10
N PHE A 13 -7.03 -16.29 -17.60
CA PHE A 13 -6.79 -15.14 -18.49
C PHE A 13 -5.34 -15.17 -18.95
N LYS A 14 -5.08 -15.80 -20.10
CA LYS A 14 -3.83 -15.63 -20.82
C LYS A 14 -3.83 -14.24 -21.44
N SER A 15 -3.02 -13.37 -20.88
CA SER A 15 -2.75 -12.07 -21.46
C SER A 15 -2.19 -12.20 -22.87
N SER A 16 -2.76 -11.47 -23.81
CA SER A 16 -2.17 -11.25 -25.15
C SER A 16 -1.16 -10.10 -25.15
N TYR A 17 -0.93 -9.46 -24.00
CA TYR A 17 0.08 -8.42 -23.85
C TYR A 17 1.36 -9.03 -23.29
N PRO A 18 2.55 -8.61 -23.77
CA PRO A 18 3.80 -8.97 -23.12
C PRO A 18 3.75 -8.52 -21.66
N GLU A 19 4.56 -9.15 -20.80
CA GLU A 19 4.64 -8.93 -19.36
C GLU A 19 5.12 -7.50 -19.01
N GLU A 20 4.52 -6.49 -19.58
CA GLU A 20 4.78 -5.10 -19.27
C GLU A 20 3.95 -4.76 -18.03
N PHE A 21 4.66 -4.61 -16.93
CA PHE A 21 4.09 -4.14 -15.68
C PHE A 21 3.69 -2.69 -15.83
N GLU A 22 2.39 -2.40 -15.83
CA GLU A 22 1.97 -1.04 -15.53
C GLU A 22 2.35 -0.72 -14.09
N LEU A 23 3.26 0.23 -13.97
CA LEU A 23 3.76 0.71 -12.70
C LEU A 23 2.64 1.43 -11.98
N PHE A 24 2.12 0.84 -10.92
CA PHE A 24 1.13 1.49 -10.09
C PHE A 24 1.78 2.46 -9.11
N SER A 25 2.30 3.53 -9.61
CA SER A 25 2.51 4.72 -8.78
C SER A 25 1.27 5.60 -8.72
N HIS A 26 0.26 5.30 -9.53
CA HIS A 26 -0.86 6.19 -9.76
C HIS A 26 -2.17 5.43 -9.62
N PHE A 27 -2.88 5.66 -8.54
CA PHE A 27 -4.31 5.42 -8.43
C PHE A 27 -5.11 6.26 -9.45
N GLU A 28 -4.44 6.86 -10.38
CA GLU A 28 -4.94 7.75 -11.41
C GLU A 28 -5.58 7.04 -12.58
N THR A 29 -5.61 5.73 -12.58
CA THR A 29 -6.38 5.08 -13.60
C THR A 29 -7.84 5.43 -13.40
N THR A 30 -8.24 6.32 -14.21
CA THR A 30 -9.55 6.76 -14.65
C THR A 30 -10.78 6.47 -13.79
N SER A 31 -10.81 5.42 -13.01
CA SER A 31 -11.92 5.07 -12.12
C SER A 31 -11.47 4.57 -10.77
N GLY A 32 -10.17 4.43 -10.55
CA GLY A 32 -9.65 3.74 -9.37
C GLY A 32 -10.01 2.25 -9.34
N ILE A 33 -10.47 1.70 -10.46
CA ILE A 33 -10.72 0.28 -10.62
C ILE A 33 -9.52 -0.31 -11.36
N PRO A 34 -8.80 -1.26 -10.77
CA PRO A 34 -7.67 -1.88 -11.42
C PRO A 34 -8.11 -2.68 -12.63
N THR A 35 -7.33 -2.59 -13.68
CA THR A 35 -7.49 -3.41 -14.88
C THR A 35 -6.86 -4.80 -14.69
N ALA A 36 -7.03 -5.68 -15.66
CA ALA A 36 -6.59 -7.08 -15.59
C ALA A 36 -5.08 -7.29 -15.33
N PHE A 37 -4.25 -6.26 -15.38
CA PHE A 37 -2.80 -6.31 -15.19
C PHE A 37 -2.35 -5.40 -14.06
N PHE A 38 -2.92 -5.60 -12.89
CA PHE A 38 -2.59 -4.77 -11.77
C PHE A 38 -1.38 -5.31 -11.00
N ALA A 39 -0.27 -4.62 -11.09
CA ALA A 39 0.89 -4.84 -10.25
C ALA A 39 1.15 -3.64 -9.36
N VAL A 40 1.66 -3.90 -8.17
CA VAL A 40 2.10 -2.87 -7.23
C VAL A 40 3.60 -3.00 -7.02
N MET A 41 4.25 -1.88 -6.79
CA MET A 41 5.66 -1.82 -6.45
C MET A 41 5.86 -1.04 -5.16
N GLY A 42 6.74 -1.55 -4.30
CA GLY A 42 7.14 -0.87 -3.09
C GLY A 42 8.64 -1.00 -2.83
N GLY A 43 9.28 0.10 -2.43
CA GLY A 43 10.63 0.06 -1.90
C GLY A 43 10.61 -0.32 -0.42
N LEU A 44 11.38 -1.32 -0.01
CA LEU A 44 11.51 -1.76 1.37
C LEU A 44 12.98 -1.84 1.79
N TYR A 45 13.24 -1.52 3.06
CA TYR A 45 14.52 -1.86 3.66
C TYR A 45 14.59 -3.37 3.93
N GLN A 46 15.70 -4.01 3.51
CA GLN A 46 15.85 -5.46 3.60
C GLN A 46 16.02 -5.99 5.04
N HIS A 47 16.31 -5.11 6.00
CA HIS A 47 16.40 -5.47 7.41
C HIS A 47 15.06 -5.45 8.17
N THR A 48 13.95 -5.16 7.48
CA THR A 48 12.62 -5.07 8.11
C THR A 48 11.94 -6.43 8.22
N HIS A 49 11.09 -6.58 9.23
CA HIS A 49 10.25 -7.77 9.39
C HIS A 49 9.31 -7.96 8.19
N THR A 50 8.75 -6.87 7.68
CA THR A 50 7.89 -6.87 6.47
C THR A 50 8.60 -7.52 5.29
N TYR A 51 9.85 -7.14 5.04
CA TYR A 51 10.63 -7.73 3.94
C TYR A 51 10.86 -9.23 4.14
N ALA A 52 11.27 -9.65 5.35
CA ALA A 52 11.49 -11.05 5.67
C ALA A 52 10.19 -11.88 5.58
N ASN A 53 9.07 -11.29 6.02
CA ASN A 53 7.76 -11.94 5.93
C ASN A 53 7.31 -12.12 4.47
N ILE A 54 7.48 -11.10 3.62
CA ILE A 54 7.15 -11.19 2.20
C ILE A 54 7.95 -12.29 1.50
N GLN A 55 9.24 -12.41 1.82
CA GLN A 55 10.08 -13.48 1.26
C GLN A 55 9.62 -14.88 1.71
N ARG A 56 9.22 -15.01 2.97
CA ARG A 56 8.79 -16.28 3.55
C ARG A 56 7.43 -16.73 3.03
N GLU A 57 6.45 -15.80 3.05
CA GLU A 57 5.04 -16.10 2.74
C GLU A 57 4.74 -15.97 1.24
N ALA A 58 5.63 -15.37 0.45
CA ALA A 58 5.44 -15.05 -0.97
C ALA A 58 4.14 -14.26 -1.26
N CYS A 59 3.66 -13.50 -0.29
CA CYS A 59 2.49 -12.64 -0.42
C CYS A 59 2.55 -11.47 0.57
N PHE A 60 1.73 -10.45 0.33
CA PHE A 60 1.61 -9.29 1.23
C PHE A 60 0.31 -8.53 0.99
N GLY A 61 -0.12 -7.80 2.00
CA GLY A 61 -1.25 -6.88 1.93
C GLY A 61 -0.81 -5.44 1.77
N ILE A 62 -1.51 -4.65 0.95
CA ILE A 62 -1.39 -3.20 0.92
C ILE A 62 -2.69 -2.62 1.48
N ASN A 63 -2.54 -1.74 2.48
CA ASN A 63 -3.65 -1.16 3.20
C ASN A 63 -3.57 0.35 3.10
N PHE A 64 -4.59 1.00 2.52
CA PHE A 64 -4.68 2.45 2.45
C PHE A 64 -5.54 2.96 3.59
N LEU A 65 -4.89 3.62 4.52
CA LEU A 65 -5.51 4.15 5.72
C LEU A 65 -5.92 5.62 5.51
N PRO A 66 -7.06 6.05 6.07
CA PRO A 66 -7.43 7.45 6.08
C PRO A 66 -6.50 8.27 6.99
N VAL A 67 -6.44 9.58 6.76
CA VAL A 67 -5.59 10.50 7.53
C VAL A 67 -5.86 10.43 9.03
N SER A 68 -7.08 10.12 9.44
CA SER A 68 -7.45 9.93 10.85
C SER A 68 -6.66 8.81 11.54
N CYS A 69 -6.05 7.90 10.78
CA CYS A 69 -5.19 6.84 11.30
C CYS A 69 -3.71 7.23 11.36
N TYR A 70 -3.34 8.48 11.04
CA TYR A 70 -1.94 8.90 10.97
C TYR A 70 -1.13 8.61 12.23
N ASP A 71 -1.64 9.05 13.40
CA ASP A 71 -0.92 8.86 14.67
C ASP A 71 -0.75 7.36 15.02
N ARG A 72 -1.77 6.57 14.71
CA ARG A 72 -1.74 5.11 14.88
C ARG A 72 -0.69 4.47 13.98
N LEU A 73 -0.63 4.90 12.72
CA LEU A 73 0.37 4.44 11.75
C LEU A 73 1.80 4.79 12.18
N ILE A 74 2.02 6.00 12.71
CA ILE A 74 3.34 6.40 13.22
C ILE A 74 3.78 5.53 14.40
N ASN A 75 2.86 5.04 15.21
CA ASN A 75 3.21 4.15 16.31
C ASN A 75 3.74 2.78 15.82
N THR A 76 3.32 2.30 14.65
CA THR A 76 3.82 1.04 14.08
C THR A 76 5.28 1.14 13.61
N ILE A 77 5.76 2.35 13.34
CA ILE A 77 7.12 2.58 12.80
C ILE A 77 8.16 2.74 13.92
N ARG A 78 7.72 3.04 15.17
CA ARG A 78 8.61 3.41 16.27
C ARG A 78 9.39 2.26 16.90
N GLY A 79 8.92 1.05 16.72
CA GLY A 79 9.56 -0.15 17.29
C GLY A 79 9.86 -1.14 16.18
N ASN A 80 11.15 -1.41 15.93
CA ASN A 80 11.56 -2.46 15.01
C ASN A 80 12.14 -3.63 15.79
N GLU A 81 11.57 -3.91 16.96
CA GLU A 81 11.96 -5.06 17.78
C GLU A 81 11.33 -6.33 17.20
N TYR A 82 12.08 -7.41 17.17
CA TYR A 82 11.67 -8.66 16.51
C TYR A 82 10.33 -9.22 16.99
N GLU A 83 9.97 -8.96 18.24
CA GLU A 83 8.72 -9.43 18.86
C GLU A 83 7.60 -8.36 18.83
N ALA A 84 7.83 -7.21 18.22
CA ALA A 84 6.83 -6.14 18.17
C ALA A 84 5.66 -6.53 17.28
N ASP A 85 4.46 -6.50 17.85
CA ASP A 85 3.20 -6.62 17.10
C ASP A 85 2.74 -5.23 16.65
N GLU A 86 2.91 -4.94 15.38
CA GLU A 86 2.58 -3.65 14.79
C GLU A 86 1.07 -3.37 14.80
N PHE A 87 0.21 -4.40 14.72
CA PHE A 87 -1.23 -4.24 14.88
C PHE A 87 -1.57 -3.77 16.28
N GLN A 88 -0.95 -4.36 17.27
CA GLN A 88 -1.16 -3.98 18.67
C GLN A 88 -0.59 -2.58 18.94
N ALA A 89 0.61 -2.26 18.46
CA ALA A 89 1.24 -0.96 18.61
C ALA A 89 0.43 0.19 17.98
N GLY A 90 -0.16 -0.05 16.82
CA GLY A 90 -1.04 0.89 16.13
C GLY A 90 -2.49 0.84 16.61
N GLY A 91 -2.86 -0.18 17.42
CA GLY A 91 -4.25 -0.43 17.82
C GLY A 91 -5.15 -0.77 16.64
N PHE A 92 -4.60 -1.36 15.57
CA PHE A 92 -5.35 -1.77 14.40
C PHE A 92 -6.06 -3.10 14.59
N THR A 93 -7.22 -3.24 13.95
CA THR A 93 -7.98 -4.48 13.95
C THR A 93 -7.51 -5.37 12.79
N VAL A 94 -7.13 -6.60 13.14
CA VAL A 94 -6.77 -7.61 12.14
C VAL A 94 -8.01 -8.05 11.38
N GLN A 95 -7.90 -8.11 10.06
CA GLN A 95 -8.89 -8.70 9.16
C GLN A 95 -8.24 -9.82 8.36
N ASP A 96 -8.92 -10.93 8.20
CA ASP A 96 -8.44 -12.04 7.36
C ASP A 96 -8.48 -11.63 5.89
N ALA A 97 -7.41 -11.94 5.17
CA ALA A 97 -7.38 -11.86 3.71
C ALA A 97 -8.20 -13.01 3.10
N LYS A 98 -8.61 -12.86 1.84
CA LYS A 98 -9.42 -13.85 1.12
C LYS A 98 -8.61 -14.76 0.23
N THR A 99 -7.52 -14.25 -0.32
CA THR A 99 -6.74 -14.93 -1.36
C THR A 99 -5.30 -15.17 -0.99
N ILE A 100 -4.81 -14.57 0.10
CA ILE A 100 -3.42 -14.67 0.54
C ILE A 100 -3.33 -15.03 2.03
N HIS A 101 -2.17 -15.52 2.44
CA HIS A 101 -1.88 -15.83 3.84
C HIS A 101 -1.13 -14.67 4.50
N ALA A 102 -1.78 -13.51 4.56
CA ALA A 102 -1.28 -12.33 5.26
C ALA A 102 -2.43 -11.57 5.89
N PRO A 103 -2.24 -10.97 7.08
CA PRO A 103 -3.28 -10.16 7.72
C PRO A 103 -3.48 -8.84 6.99
N MET A 104 -4.72 -8.35 7.02
CA MET A 104 -5.12 -7.05 6.49
C MET A 104 -5.57 -6.14 7.64
N ILE A 105 -5.58 -4.84 7.41
CA ILE A 105 -6.06 -3.84 8.38
C ILE A 105 -7.52 -3.53 8.08
N GLN A 106 -8.41 -3.76 9.05
CA GLN A 106 -9.85 -3.54 8.89
C GLN A 106 -10.20 -2.07 8.65
N GLU A 107 -9.47 -1.15 9.26
CA GLU A 107 -9.69 0.30 9.16
C GLU A 107 -9.24 0.91 7.83
N ALA A 108 -8.55 0.15 7.00
CA ALA A 108 -8.15 0.62 5.67
C ALA A 108 -9.36 0.76 4.76
N PHE A 109 -9.48 1.88 4.06
CA PHE A 109 -10.58 2.09 3.10
C PHE A 109 -10.35 1.38 1.75
N ILE A 110 -9.10 1.01 1.44
CA ILE A 110 -8.73 0.09 0.36
C ILE A 110 -7.76 -0.95 0.92
N ASN A 111 -8.04 -2.21 0.64
CA ASN A 111 -7.13 -3.31 0.91
C ASN A 111 -6.83 -4.02 -0.41
N MET A 112 -5.55 -4.28 -0.69
CA MET A 112 -5.09 -5.04 -1.85
C MET A 112 -4.32 -6.26 -1.38
N GLU A 113 -4.72 -7.43 -1.84
CA GLU A 113 -4.07 -8.69 -1.56
C GLU A 113 -3.15 -9.05 -2.72
N CYS A 114 -1.87 -9.21 -2.44
CA CYS A 114 -0.84 -9.37 -3.46
C CYS A 114 -0.06 -10.66 -3.28
N THR A 115 0.20 -11.37 -4.36
CA THR A 115 1.23 -12.41 -4.41
C THR A 115 2.55 -11.79 -4.86
N LEU A 116 3.65 -12.25 -4.25
CA LEU A 116 4.97 -11.80 -4.64
C LEU A 116 5.29 -12.23 -6.07
N LYS A 117 5.70 -11.29 -6.91
CA LYS A 117 6.09 -11.55 -8.29
C LYS A 117 7.61 -11.50 -8.46
N ASP A 118 8.25 -10.51 -7.86
CA ASP A 118 9.69 -10.32 -7.95
C ASP A 118 10.24 -9.49 -6.80
N ILE A 119 11.53 -9.64 -6.51
CA ILE A 119 12.29 -8.82 -5.58
C ILE A 119 13.61 -8.44 -6.23
N GLN A 120 13.89 -7.16 -6.31
CA GLN A 120 15.13 -6.62 -6.87
C GLN A 120 15.91 -5.84 -5.81
N ASP A 121 17.16 -6.24 -5.54
CA ASP A 121 18.06 -5.45 -4.70
C ASP A 121 18.49 -4.19 -5.44
N LEU A 122 17.96 -3.04 -5.06
CA LEU A 122 18.27 -1.77 -5.70
C LEU A 122 19.64 -1.21 -5.31
N SER A 123 20.10 -1.57 -4.12
CA SER A 123 21.36 -1.06 -3.58
C SER A 123 22.57 -1.86 -4.05
N GLY A 124 22.38 -3.11 -4.47
CA GLY A 124 23.46 -4.07 -4.69
C GLY A 124 24.26 -4.41 -3.43
N ALA A 125 23.78 -3.97 -2.26
CA ALA A 125 24.42 -4.11 -0.96
C ALA A 125 23.49 -4.66 0.14
N GLY A 126 22.30 -5.15 -0.24
CA GLY A 126 21.35 -5.70 0.72
C GLY A 126 20.68 -4.64 1.62
N ILE A 127 20.62 -3.38 1.19
CA ILE A 127 20.04 -2.29 2.02
C ILE A 127 18.58 -2.06 1.66
N THR A 128 18.29 -1.85 0.37
CA THR A 128 16.93 -1.61 -0.13
C THR A 128 16.61 -2.55 -1.28
N ALA A 129 15.39 -3.01 -1.30
CA ALA A 129 14.84 -3.80 -2.39
C ALA A 129 13.55 -3.20 -2.92
N MET A 130 13.33 -3.38 -4.21
CA MET A 130 12.03 -3.20 -4.83
C MET A 130 11.28 -4.51 -4.75
N VAL A 131 10.10 -4.49 -4.17
CA VAL A 131 9.19 -5.64 -4.10
C VAL A 131 8.07 -5.40 -5.11
N ILE A 132 7.87 -6.37 -6.00
CA ILE A 132 6.83 -6.33 -7.03
C ILE A 132 5.78 -7.38 -6.69
N GLY A 133 4.54 -6.96 -6.57
CA GLY A 133 3.41 -7.81 -6.25
C GLY A 133 2.34 -7.77 -7.32
N GLN A 134 1.76 -8.94 -7.60
CA GLN A 134 0.59 -9.04 -8.43
C GLN A 134 -0.66 -9.03 -7.56
N VAL A 135 -1.55 -8.07 -7.79
CA VAL A 135 -2.80 -7.95 -7.05
C VAL A 135 -3.74 -9.08 -7.43
N GLN A 136 -4.22 -9.82 -6.44
CA GLN A 136 -5.16 -10.93 -6.56
C GLN A 136 -6.59 -10.50 -6.22
N HIS A 137 -6.72 -9.63 -5.22
CA HIS A 137 -8.01 -9.19 -4.72
C HIS A 137 -7.93 -7.75 -4.22
N ILE A 138 -9.01 -6.98 -4.41
CA ILE A 138 -9.17 -5.64 -3.85
C ILE A 138 -10.52 -5.54 -3.17
N SER A 139 -10.53 -4.97 -1.97
CA SER A 139 -11.74 -4.52 -1.30
C SER A 139 -11.67 -3.01 -1.03
N VAL A 140 -12.79 -2.33 -1.20
CA VAL A 140 -12.92 -0.88 -1.04
C VAL A 140 -14.14 -0.59 -0.18
N ASP A 141 -14.04 0.34 0.74
CA ASP A 141 -15.20 0.82 1.48
C ASP A 141 -16.20 1.49 0.53
N GLU A 142 -17.48 1.20 0.70
CA GLU A 142 -18.55 1.63 -0.20
C GLU A 142 -18.52 3.15 -0.47
N GLU A 143 -18.35 3.94 0.57
CA GLU A 143 -18.30 5.40 0.48
C GLU A 143 -17.06 5.92 -0.27
N TYR A 144 -15.99 5.13 -0.35
CA TYR A 144 -14.79 5.45 -1.13
C TYR A 144 -14.85 4.89 -2.55
N ALA A 145 -15.75 3.94 -2.82
CA ALA A 145 -15.99 3.40 -4.15
C ALA A 145 -16.86 4.32 -5.01
N GLN A 146 -17.74 5.09 -4.36
CA GLN A 146 -18.67 5.99 -5.04
C GLN A 146 -18.00 7.34 -5.39
N GLY A 147 -17.43 7.41 -6.59
CA GLY A 147 -16.69 8.59 -7.00
C GLY A 147 -15.26 8.63 -6.44
N TYR A 148 -14.55 9.69 -6.73
CA TYR A 148 -13.14 9.85 -6.35
C TYR A 148 -12.92 10.94 -5.28
N GLU A 149 -13.90 11.79 -5.01
CA GLU A 149 -13.76 12.95 -4.13
C GLU A 149 -13.35 12.57 -2.71
N LYS A 150 -13.84 11.45 -2.20
CA LYS A 150 -13.48 10.99 -0.86
C LYS A 150 -12.08 10.38 -0.81
N ARG A 151 -11.69 9.65 -1.87
CA ARG A 151 -10.34 9.07 -1.96
C ARG A 151 -9.26 10.15 -2.06
N TYR A 152 -9.56 11.22 -2.79
CA TYR A 152 -8.68 12.37 -2.99
C TYR A 152 -9.26 13.57 -2.26
N GLY A 153 -8.99 13.68 -1.00
CA GLY A 153 -9.49 14.75 -0.14
C GLY A 153 -8.84 14.66 1.24
N LYS A 154 -9.30 15.49 2.14
CA LYS A 154 -8.76 15.56 3.50
C LYS A 154 -8.86 14.26 4.30
N ASP A 155 -9.78 13.36 3.95
CA ASP A 155 -10.03 12.11 4.64
C ASP A 155 -9.60 10.88 3.82
N GLY A 156 -8.99 11.09 2.64
CA GLY A 156 -8.58 10.05 1.71
C GLY A 156 -7.12 9.67 1.81
N PHE A 157 -6.50 9.50 0.64
CA PHE A 157 -5.07 9.16 0.55
C PHE A 157 -4.21 10.19 1.25
N MET A 158 -3.23 9.70 1.99
CA MET A 158 -2.24 10.53 2.64
C MET A 158 -0.83 10.20 2.14
N MET A 159 0.03 11.20 2.07
CA MET A 159 1.45 11.03 1.83
C MET A 159 2.21 11.38 3.11
N LEU A 160 2.96 10.42 3.61
CA LEU A 160 3.84 10.64 4.75
C LEU A 160 5.07 11.43 4.32
N ILE A 161 5.43 12.45 5.10
CA ILE A 161 6.63 13.25 4.90
C ILE A 161 7.50 13.04 6.15
N PRO A 162 8.33 11.99 6.17
CA PRO A 162 9.13 11.64 7.35
C PRO A 162 10.32 12.59 7.44
N ALA A 163 10.37 13.38 8.52
CA ALA A 163 11.49 14.26 8.88
C ALA A 163 12.13 14.96 7.65
N PRO A 164 11.39 15.81 6.91
CA PRO A 164 11.93 16.50 5.76
C PRO A 164 13.08 17.40 6.19
N GLN A 165 14.09 17.53 5.33
CA GLN A 165 15.20 18.45 5.56
C GLN A 165 14.94 19.78 4.83
N ASP A 166 15.31 20.89 5.44
CA ASP A 166 15.43 22.15 4.74
C ASP A 166 16.55 21.99 3.69
N LEU A 167 16.22 22.22 2.42
CA LEU A 167 17.14 21.99 1.32
C LEU A 167 18.32 23.00 1.25
N LYS A 168 18.23 24.10 2.01
CA LYS A 168 19.31 25.11 2.08
C LYS A 168 20.23 24.91 3.27
N THR A 169 19.63 24.61 4.43
CA THR A 169 20.38 24.47 5.68
C THR A 169 20.73 23.04 6.02
N GLY A 170 20.02 22.07 5.47
CA GLY A 170 20.14 20.66 5.83
C GLY A 170 19.52 20.32 7.20
N GLU A 171 18.91 21.28 7.87
CA GLU A 171 18.31 21.05 9.18
C GLU A 171 17.04 20.20 9.07
N PRO A 172 16.84 19.24 9.99
CA PRO A 172 15.64 18.41 9.98
C PRO A 172 14.42 19.24 10.43
N ALA A 173 13.32 19.10 9.69
CA ALA A 173 12.01 19.61 10.06
C ALA A 173 11.15 18.50 10.70
N GLN A 174 10.02 18.86 11.26
CA GLN A 174 9.07 17.92 11.83
C GLN A 174 8.44 17.05 10.73
N SER A 175 8.21 15.79 11.04
CA SER A 175 7.42 14.91 10.18
C SER A 175 6.01 15.47 9.98
N ALA A 176 5.48 15.30 8.79
CA ALA A 176 4.18 15.82 8.40
C ALA A 176 3.40 14.79 7.59
N VAL A 177 2.13 15.07 7.38
CA VAL A 177 1.28 14.33 6.45
C VAL A 177 0.70 15.33 5.44
N ALA A 178 0.72 14.96 4.18
CA ALA A 178 0.04 15.69 3.13
C ALA A 178 -1.19 14.91 2.65
N THR A 179 -2.22 15.63 2.27
CA THR A 179 -3.42 15.10 1.63
C THR A 179 -3.51 15.59 0.20
N VAL A 180 -4.20 14.86 -0.64
CA VAL A 180 -4.39 15.21 -2.04
C VAL A 180 -5.67 16.01 -2.18
N ASN A 181 -5.62 17.13 -2.86
CA ASN A 181 -6.81 17.90 -3.26
C ASN A 181 -7.06 17.69 -4.75
N ILE A 182 -8.34 17.59 -5.12
CA ILE A 182 -8.74 17.47 -6.52
C ILE A 182 -9.02 18.88 -7.06
N GLU A 183 -8.42 19.15 -8.20
CA GLU A 183 -8.76 20.30 -9.03
C GLU A 183 -9.31 19.78 -10.36
N ARG A 184 -10.53 20.17 -10.70
CA ARG A 184 -11.13 19.81 -11.99
C ARG A 184 -10.61 20.77 -13.05
N LEU A 185 -10.03 20.22 -14.08
CA LEU A 185 -9.66 20.96 -15.28
C LEU A 185 -10.87 21.00 -16.21
N ASP A 186 -11.31 22.18 -16.57
CA ASP A 186 -12.40 22.41 -17.54
C ASP A 186 -11.96 22.04 -18.99
#